data_d5f1fa72d5c55f40e903d75edbb77faa
#
_entry.id   d5f1fa72d5c55f40e903d75edbb77faa
#
_cell.length_a   1.000
_cell.length_b   1.000
_cell.length_c   1.000
_cell.angle_alpha   90.00
_cell.angle_beta   90.00
_cell.angle_gamma   90.00
#
_symmetry.space_group_name_H-M   'P 1'
#
loop_
_entity.id
_entity.type
_entity.pdbx_description
1 polymer ?
#
loop_
_entity_poly.entity_id
_entity_poly.type
_entity_poly.pdbx_seq_one_letter_code
_entity_poly.pdbx_strand_id
1 'polypeptide(L)'
;MDLAKSFDPHAIERRWYPTWEARGLFAHSRDLAKPAYCIQLPPPNVTGTLHMGHAFQQTLMDALVRYHRMLGENTNWVMGTDHAGIATQIVVERQLQTEGKTRHDLGREKFVERVWEWKQQSGSTITRQMRRLGASGNWTYADTEGQRAGYFTMDATLSRAVVEVFVRLYQQGLIYRGKRLVNWDPVLGTAVSDLEVDTEEEDGPL
;
A
#
# COMPACT_ATOMS: atom_id res chain seq x y z
N MET A 1 -13.56 -2.38 -42.16
CA MET A 1 -13.56 -1.55 -40.95
C MET A 1 -12.56 -0.44 -41.17
N ASP A 2 -13.01 0.79 -41.23
CA ASP A 2 -12.09 1.93 -41.27
C ASP A 2 -11.49 2.11 -39.87
N LEU A 3 -10.17 2.03 -39.78
CA LEU A 3 -9.45 2.34 -38.55
C LEU A 3 -9.44 3.86 -38.31
N ALA A 4 -9.64 4.27 -37.08
CA ALA A 4 -9.53 5.68 -36.72
C ALA A 4 -8.14 6.22 -37.05
N LYS A 5 -8.02 7.43 -37.57
CA LYS A 5 -6.73 8.05 -37.91
C LYS A 5 -5.83 8.36 -36.70
N SER A 6 -6.43 8.41 -35.51
CA SER A 6 -5.72 8.66 -34.24
C SER A 6 -6.12 7.62 -33.20
N PHE A 7 -5.14 7.25 -32.35
CA PHE A 7 -5.35 6.35 -31.23
C PHE A 7 -5.93 7.13 -30.03
N ASP A 8 -7.08 6.67 -29.49
CA ASP A 8 -7.63 7.19 -28.23
C ASP A 8 -7.43 6.18 -27.09
N PRO A 9 -6.41 6.37 -26.24
CA PRO A 9 -6.16 5.47 -25.13
C PRO A 9 -7.29 5.45 -24.11
N HIS A 10 -7.98 6.57 -23.90
CA HIS A 10 -9.02 6.68 -22.89
C HIS A 10 -10.25 5.82 -23.19
N ALA A 11 -10.62 5.69 -24.46
CA ALA A 11 -11.73 4.82 -24.87
C ALA A 11 -11.40 3.34 -24.58
N ILE A 12 -10.14 2.94 -24.83
CA ILE A 12 -9.65 1.59 -24.61
C ILE A 12 -9.56 1.27 -23.11
N GLU A 13 -8.96 2.15 -22.32
CA GLU A 13 -8.83 2.02 -20.87
C GLU A 13 -10.20 1.87 -20.19
N ARG A 14 -11.17 2.72 -20.54
CA ARG A 14 -12.54 2.64 -20.01
C ARG A 14 -13.28 1.36 -20.37
N ARG A 15 -12.96 0.74 -21.50
CA ARG A 15 -13.63 -0.46 -21.99
C ARG A 15 -13.02 -1.74 -21.41
N TRP A 16 -11.71 -1.90 -21.54
CA TRP A 16 -11.08 -3.20 -21.35
C TRP A 16 -10.86 -3.54 -19.87
N TYR A 17 -10.36 -2.63 -19.08
CA TYR A 17 -10.06 -2.92 -17.69
C TYR A 17 -11.30 -3.36 -16.88
N PRO A 18 -12.44 -2.63 -16.93
CA PRO A 18 -13.67 -3.09 -16.30
C PRO A 18 -14.19 -4.43 -16.83
N THR A 19 -13.98 -4.69 -18.12
CA THR A 19 -14.34 -5.98 -18.72
C THR A 19 -13.51 -7.11 -18.13
N TRP A 20 -12.22 -6.93 -17.94
CA TRP A 20 -11.33 -7.93 -17.35
C TRP A 20 -11.69 -8.22 -15.89
N GLU A 21 -11.95 -7.18 -15.10
CA GLU A 21 -12.38 -7.34 -13.70
C GLU A 21 -13.73 -8.04 -13.60
N ALA A 22 -14.71 -7.63 -14.39
CA ALA A 22 -16.05 -8.24 -14.40
C ALA A 22 -16.01 -9.74 -14.77
N ARG A 23 -15.08 -10.13 -15.63
CA ARG A 23 -14.88 -11.52 -16.03
C ARG A 23 -13.98 -12.31 -15.06
N GLY A 24 -13.46 -11.69 -14.01
CA GLY A 24 -12.60 -12.33 -13.01
C GLY A 24 -11.26 -12.84 -13.55
N LEU A 25 -10.73 -12.22 -14.61
CA LEU A 25 -9.54 -12.73 -15.31
C LEU A 25 -8.26 -12.65 -14.48
N PHE A 26 -8.26 -11.88 -13.39
CA PHE A 26 -7.11 -11.69 -12.53
C PHE A 26 -7.17 -12.52 -11.23
N ALA A 27 -8.28 -13.21 -11.00
CA ALA A 27 -8.44 -14.08 -9.85
C ALA A 27 -7.59 -15.35 -10.01
N HIS A 28 -7.03 -15.85 -8.91
CA HIS A 28 -6.35 -17.14 -8.90
C HIS A 28 -7.33 -18.29 -9.08
N SER A 29 -6.85 -19.39 -9.65
CA SER A 29 -7.62 -20.63 -9.78
C SER A 29 -7.70 -21.36 -8.42
N ARG A 30 -8.79 -22.11 -8.22
CA ARG A 30 -8.90 -23.07 -7.10
C ARG A 30 -8.33 -24.45 -7.44
N ASP A 31 -7.86 -24.62 -8.66
CA ASP A 31 -7.24 -25.86 -9.13
C ASP A 31 -5.82 -25.98 -8.56
N LEU A 32 -5.66 -26.80 -7.54
CA LEU A 32 -4.37 -27.05 -6.88
C LEU A 32 -3.42 -27.95 -7.69
N ALA A 33 -3.86 -28.53 -8.80
CA ALA A 33 -3.00 -29.31 -9.69
C ALA A 33 -2.14 -28.43 -10.59
N LYS A 34 -2.51 -27.15 -10.77
CA LYS A 34 -1.72 -26.22 -11.57
C LYS A 34 -0.52 -25.69 -10.77
N PRO A 35 0.66 -25.59 -11.42
CA PRO A 35 1.79 -24.90 -10.80
C PRO A 35 1.39 -23.50 -10.33
N ALA A 36 1.81 -23.15 -9.12
CA ALA A 36 1.48 -21.85 -8.53
C ALA A 36 2.56 -20.82 -8.83
N TYR A 37 2.15 -19.63 -9.23
CA TYR A 37 3.02 -18.47 -9.35
C TYR A 37 2.37 -17.28 -8.64
N CYS A 38 3.03 -16.76 -7.61
CA CYS A 38 2.49 -15.68 -6.80
C CYS A 38 3.52 -14.55 -6.64
N ILE A 39 3.10 -13.34 -6.90
CA ILE A 39 3.84 -12.12 -6.54
C ILE A 39 2.99 -11.32 -5.57
N GLN A 40 3.60 -10.83 -4.51
CA GLN A 40 3.02 -9.79 -3.67
C GLN A 40 3.56 -8.45 -4.11
N LEU A 41 2.67 -7.50 -4.44
CA LEU A 41 3.05 -6.13 -4.69
C LEU A 41 3.62 -5.53 -3.40
N PRO A 42 4.84 -4.94 -3.40
CA PRO A 42 5.22 -4.03 -2.33
C PRO A 42 4.19 -2.91 -2.25
N PRO A 43 3.40 -2.84 -1.16
CA PRO A 43 2.22 -1.99 -1.15
C PRO A 43 2.62 -0.52 -1.13
N PRO A 44 2.13 0.31 -2.06
CA PRO A 44 2.41 1.74 -2.03
C PRO A 44 1.79 2.41 -0.81
N ASN A 45 2.52 3.37 -0.27
CA ASN A 45 2.11 4.19 0.85
C ASN A 45 0.91 5.08 0.50
N VAL A 46 -0.08 5.18 1.39
CA VAL A 46 -1.23 6.09 1.20
C VAL A 46 -0.88 7.56 1.50
N THR A 47 0.30 7.99 1.07
CA THR A 47 0.84 9.35 1.29
C THR A 47 0.58 10.30 0.12
N GLY A 48 0.04 9.80 -0.99
CA GLY A 48 -0.21 10.63 -2.17
C GLY A 48 -0.57 9.82 -3.41
N THR A 49 -0.06 10.25 -4.56
CA THR A 49 -0.25 9.62 -5.87
C THR A 49 0.96 8.78 -6.26
N LEU A 50 0.76 7.82 -7.17
CA LEU A 50 1.86 7.05 -7.74
C LEU A 50 2.74 7.93 -8.63
N HIS A 51 4.00 7.55 -8.73
CA HIS A 51 5.00 8.17 -9.63
C HIS A 51 5.62 7.12 -10.56
N MET A 52 6.51 7.56 -11.46
CA MET A 52 7.13 6.68 -12.48
C MET A 52 7.84 5.45 -11.90
N GLY A 53 8.46 5.56 -10.72
CA GLY A 53 9.06 4.41 -10.05
C GLY A 53 8.06 3.29 -9.73
N HIS A 54 6.87 3.66 -9.26
CA HIS A 54 5.78 2.70 -9.04
C HIS A 54 5.30 2.09 -10.37
N ALA A 55 5.15 2.90 -11.42
CA ALA A 55 4.74 2.41 -12.73
C ALA A 55 5.75 1.42 -13.30
N PHE A 56 7.03 1.72 -13.20
CA PHE A 56 8.11 0.84 -13.65
C PHE A 56 8.10 -0.51 -12.91
N GLN A 57 8.09 -0.48 -11.58
CA GLN A 57 8.02 -1.69 -10.75
C GLN A 57 6.79 -2.54 -11.08
N GLN A 58 5.63 -1.93 -11.17
CA GLN A 58 4.38 -2.63 -11.46
C GLN A 58 4.37 -3.22 -12.87
N THR A 59 4.93 -2.51 -13.85
CA THR A 59 5.04 -3.03 -15.22
C THR A 59 5.91 -4.29 -15.30
N LEU A 60 7.03 -4.31 -14.57
CA LEU A 60 7.89 -5.50 -14.51
C LEU A 60 7.17 -6.70 -13.87
N MET A 61 6.49 -6.47 -12.76
CA MET A 61 5.70 -7.50 -12.07
C MET A 61 4.55 -7.99 -12.93
N ASP A 62 3.85 -7.09 -13.60
CA ASP A 62 2.72 -7.42 -14.47
C ASP A 62 3.17 -8.24 -15.69
N ALA A 63 4.32 -7.92 -16.27
CA ALA A 63 4.90 -8.70 -17.35
C ALA A 63 5.15 -10.17 -16.94
N LEU A 64 5.72 -10.38 -15.76
CA LEU A 64 5.96 -11.72 -15.21
C LEU A 64 4.64 -12.46 -14.93
N VAL A 65 3.69 -11.80 -14.28
CA VAL A 65 2.38 -12.40 -13.97
C VAL A 65 1.63 -12.78 -15.25
N ARG A 66 1.64 -11.92 -16.27
CA ARG A 66 1.03 -12.20 -17.57
C ARG A 66 1.70 -13.36 -18.28
N TYR A 67 3.03 -13.43 -18.25
CA TYR A 67 3.79 -14.54 -18.81
C TYR A 67 3.38 -15.88 -18.19
N HIS A 68 3.40 -15.98 -16.87
CA HIS A 68 3.02 -17.21 -16.16
C HIS A 68 1.52 -17.56 -16.34
N ARG A 69 0.65 -16.54 -16.44
CA ARG A 69 -0.76 -16.76 -16.77
C ARG A 69 -0.95 -17.35 -18.18
N MET A 70 -0.16 -16.89 -19.16
CA MET A 70 -0.19 -17.44 -20.51
C MET A 70 0.36 -18.86 -20.59
N LEU A 71 1.26 -19.26 -19.69
CA LEU A 71 1.68 -20.65 -19.52
C LEU A 71 0.60 -21.55 -18.92
N GLY A 72 -0.52 -21.00 -18.48
CA GLY A 72 -1.64 -21.74 -17.85
C GLY A 72 -1.44 -22.03 -16.37
N GLU A 73 -0.45 -21.42 -15.73
CA GLU A 73 -0.19 -21.56 -14.31
C GLU A 73 -1.26 -20.87 -13.45
N ASN A 74 -1.37 -21.28 -12.20
CA ASN A 74 -2.25 -20.64 -11.21
C ASN A 74 -1.57 -19.39 -10.67
N THR A 75 -1.81 -18.26 -11.35
CA THR A 75 -1.16 -17.00 -11.00
C THR A 75 -1.96 -16.18 -10.01
N ASN A 76 -1.27 -15.57 -9.04
CA ASN A 76 -1.87 -14.59 -8.13
C ASN A 76 -0.91 -13.41 -7.94
N TRP A 77 -1.33 -12.23 -8.37
CA TRP A 77 -0.64 -10.99 -8.05
C TRP A 77 -1.42 -10.28 -6.95
N VAL A 78 -0.90 -10.34 -5.72
CA VAL A 78 -1.58 -9.83 -4.53
C VAL A 78 -1.42 -8.31 -4.47
N MET A 79 -2.54 -7.60 -4.52
CA MET A 79 -2.59 -6.14 -4.53
C MET A 79 -2.95 -5.59 -3.15
N GLY A 80 -2.41 -4.43 -2.81
CA GLY A 80 -2.71 -3.76 -1.55
C GLY A 80 -2.08 -2.38 -1.45
N THR A 81 -2.33 -1.71 -0.33
CA THR A 81 -1.76 -0.40 0.03
C THR A 81 -1.22 -0.41 1.45
N ASP A 82 -0.24 0.43 1.73
CA ASP A 82 0.38 0.55 3.05
C ASP A 82 -0.09 1.81 3.78
N HIS A 83 -0.34 1.66 5.07
CA HIS A 83 -0.72 2.77 5.96
C HIS A 83 0.44 3.76 6.22
N ALA A 84 1.69 3.35 6.04
CA ALA A 84 2.90 4.16 6.12
C ALA A 84 3.09 4.94 7.45
N GLY A 85 2.30 4.66 8.47
CA GLY A 85 2.43 5.18 9.84
C GLY A 85 2.70 6.69 9.92
N ILE A 86 3.91 7.06 10.35
CA ILE A 86 4.34 8.45 10.59
C ILE A 86 4.19 9.32 9.34
N ALA A 87 4.57 8.82 8.16
CA ALA A 87 4.51 9.60 6.92
C ALA A 87 3.06 10.03 6.58
N THR A 88 2.08 9.15 6.78
CA THR A 88 0.66 9.47 6.59
C THR A 88 0.18 10.50 7.62
N GLN A 89 0.61 10.37 8.88
CA GLN A 89 0.28 11.37 9.91
C GLN A 89 0.84 12.75 9.55
N ILE A 90 2.09 12.84 9.09
CA ILE A 90 2.70 14.11 8.67
C ILE A 90 1.91 14.76 7.52
N VAL A 91 1.43 13.97 6.56
CA VAL A 91 0.58 14.51 5.47
C VAL A 91 -0.70 15.15 6.04
N VAL A 92 -1.37 14.45 6.96
CA VAL A 92 -2.60 14.97 7.58
C VAL A 92 -2.32 16.17 8.48
N GLU A 93 -1.21 16.17 9.22
CA GLU A 93 -0.79 17.33 10.03
C GLU A 93 -0.54 18.57 9.17
N ARG A 94 0.11 18.41 8.00
CA ARG A 94 0.30 19.51 7.04
C ARG A 94 -1.04 20.07 6.53
N GLN A 95 -2.03 19.22 6.30
CA GLN A 95 -3.38 19.68 5.94
C GLN A 95 -4.01 20.48 7.08
N LEU A 96 -3.91 20.00 8.32
CA LEU A 96 -4.42 20.72 9.48
C LEU A 96 -3.73 22.09 9.68
N GLN A 97 -2.43 22.17 9.41
CA GLN A 97 -1.70 23.44 9.47
C GLN A 97 -2.26 24.47 8.47
N THR A 98 -2.69 24.05 7.27
CA THR A 98 -3.36 24.96 6.34
C THR A 98 -4.71 25.46 6.83
N GLU A 99 -5.35 24.70 7.75
CA GLU A 99 -6.58 25.08 8.45
C GLU A 99 -6.32 25.87 9.76
N GLY A 100 -5.04 26.14 10.06
CA GLY A 100 -4.65 26.82 11.32
C GLY A 100 -4.81 25.94 12.57
N LYS A 101 -4.79 24.63 12.42
CA LYS A 101 -4.97 23.65 13.49
C LYS A 101 -3.78 22.71 13.62
N THR A 102 -3.66 22.13 14.81
CA THR A 102 -2.71 21.07 15.12
C THR A 102 -3.44 19.76 15.47
N ARG A 103 -2.73 18.63 15.47
CA ARG A 103 -3.28 17.36 15.95
C ARG A 103 -3.71 17.42 17.43
N HIS A 104 -3.04 18.27 18.21
CA HIS A 104 -3.35 18.46 19.64
C HIS A 104 -4.68 19.20 19.85
N ASP A 105 -5.02 20.16 18.97
CA ASP A 105 -6.30 20.87 19.02
C ASP A 105 -7.48 19.94 18.71
N LEU A 106 -7.28 18.94 17.85
CA LEU A 106 -8.31 17.95 17.54
C LEU A 106 -8.48 16.90 18.65
N GLY A 107 -7.37 16.52 19.31
CA GLY A 107 -7.30 15.35 20.15
C GLY A 107 -7.20 14.04 19.33
N ARG A 108 -6.84 12.95 20.04
CA ARG A 108 -6.50 11.67 19.40
C ARG A 108 -7.61 11.10 18.51
N GLU A 109 -8.83 11.07 19.00
CA GLU A 109 -9.96 10.42 18.29
C GLU A 109 -10.24 11.11 16.96
N LYS A 110 -10.45 12.42 16.97
CA LYS A 110 -10.72 13.20 15.75
C LYS A 110 -9.54 13.24 14.78
N PHE A 111 -8.32 13.20 15.31
CA PHE A 111 -7.14 13.12 14.47
C PHE A 111 -7.09 11.76 13.73
N VAL A 112 -7.37 10.65 14.42
CA VAL A 112 -7.45 9.31 13.81
C VAL A 112 -8.56 9.25 12.76
N GLU A 113 -9.75 9.82 13.04
CA GLU A 113 -10.83 9.91 12.05
C GLU A 113 -10.36 10.65 10.78
N ARG A 114 -9.67 11.77 10.94
CA ARG A 114 -9.12 12.55 9.81
C ARG A 114 -8.09 11.76 9.00
N VAL A 115 -7.27 10.94 9.67
CA VAL A 115 -6.30 10.05 9.00
C VAL A 115 -7.03 8.97 8.19
N TRP A 116 -8.14 8.42 8.70
CA TRP A 116 -8.96 7.46 7.96
C TRP A 116 -9.64 8.08 6.73
N GLU A 117 -10.13 9.30 6.83
CA GLU A 117 -10.67 10.05 5.68
C GLU A 117 -9.60 10.22 4.58
N TRP A 118 -8.40 10.63 4.97
CA TRP A 118 -7.25 10.71 4.06
C TRP A 118 -6.94 9.36 3.40
N LYS A 119 -6.91 8.27 4.18
CA LYS A 119 -6.68 6.91 3.65
C LYS A 119 -7.70 6.55 2.58
N GLN A 120 -8.96 6.84 2.77
CA GLN A 120 -10.00 6.55 1.78
C GLN A 120 -9.75 7.34 0.48
N GLN A 121 -9.44 8.61 0.59
CA GLN A 121 -9.18 9.47 -0.55
C GLN A 121 -7.91 9.04 -1.31
N SER A 122 -6.79 8.92 -0.61
CA SER A 122 -5.48 8.57 -1.21
C SER A 122 -5.47 7.13 -1.74
N GLY A 123 -5.92 6.16 -0.96
CA GLY A 123 -5.97 4.76 -1.35
C GLY A 123 -6.82 4.51 -2.59
N SER A 124 -7.99 5.17 -2.69
CA SER A 124 -8.84 5.08 -3.88
C SER A 124 -8.18 5.68 -5.12
N THR A 125 -7.36 6.72 -4.97
CA THR A 125 -6.59 7.32 -6.07
C THR A 125 -5.52 6.38 -6.57
N ILE A 126 -4.73 5.81 -5.66
CA ILE A 126 -3.67 4.83 -5.96
C ILE A 126 -4.24 3.63 -6.74
N THR A 127 -5.30 3.02 -6.24
CA THR A 127 -5.89 1.84 -6.88
C THR A 127 -6.49 2.16 -8.25
N ARG A 128 -7.04 3.35 -8.45
CA ARG A 128 -7.48 3.81 -9.79
C ARG A 128 -6.31 4.02 -10.75
N GLN A 129 -5.18 4.56 -10.26
CA GLN A 129 -3.98 4.74 -11.08
C GLN A 129 -3.40 3.39 -11.53
N MET A 130 -3.35 2.39 -10.64
CA MET A 130 -2.93 1.03 -10.98
C MET A 130 -3.83 0.41 -12.05
N ARG A 131 -5.15 0.55 -11.92
CA ARG A 131 -6.10 0.07 -12.92
C ARG A 131 -5.92 0.77 -14.26
N ARG A 132 -5.68 2.07 -14.24
CA ARG A 132 -5.42 2.84 -15.45
C ARG A 132 -4.11 2.44 -16.14
N LEU A 133 -3.10 2.06 -15.36
CA LEU A 133 -1.86 1.46 -15.89
C LEU A 133 -2.12 0.10 -16.57
N GLY A 134 -3.26 -0.54 -16.29
CA GLY A 134 -3.60 -1.86 -16.81
C GLY A 134 -3.05 -3.01 -15.97
N ALA A 135 -2.64 -2.74 -14.73
CA ALA A 135 -2.06 -3.74 -13.83
C ALA A 135 -3.03 -4.92 -13.60
N SER A 136 -2.64 -6.14 -14.01
CA SER A 136 -3.49 -7.34 -13.97
C SER A 136 -3.49 -8.03 -12.61
N GLY A 137 -3.58 -7.23 -11.54
CA GLY A 137 -3.56 -7.70 -10.16
C GLY A 137 -4.90 -8.23 -9.67
N ASN A 138 -4.82 -9.06 -8.63
CA ASN A 138 -6.01 -9.62 -7.99
C ASN A 138 -6.59 -8.64 -6.96
N TRP A 139 -7.72 -8.03 -7.31
CA TRP A 139 -8.45 -7.07 -6.48
C TRP A 139 -9.57 -7.73 -5.65
N THR A 140 -9.66 -9.07 -5.62
CA THR A 140 -10.74 -9.76 -4.90
C THR A 140 -10.61 -9.70 -3.38
N TYR A 141 -9.43 -9.32 -2.89
CA TYR A 141 -9.24 -9.02 -1.48
C TYR A 141 -9.97 -7.72 -1.16
N ALA A 142 -11.05 -7.83 -0.42
CA ALA A 142 -11.81 -6.67 0.03
C ALA A 142 -11.17 -6.07 1.28
N ASP A 143 -11.18 -4.75 1.37
CA ASP A 143 -10.95 -4.06 2.63
C ASP A 143 -12.13 -4.31 3.61
N THR A 144 -12.03 -3.78 4.82
CA THR A 144 -13.08 -3.93 5.84
C THR A 144 -14.42 -3.31 5.44
N GLU A 145 -14.44 -2.43 4.43
CA GLU A 145 -15.64 -1.80 3.89
C GLU A 145 -16.24 -2.56 2.70
N GLY A 146 -15.65 -3.71 2.34
CA GLY A 146 -16.11 -4.55 1.23
C GLY A 146 -15.71 -4.03 -0.15
N GLN A 147 -14.87 -3.01 -0.24
CA GLN A 147 -14.37 -2.51 -1.52
C GLN A 147 -13.30 -3.45 -2.08
N ARG A 148 -13.37 -3.75 -3.37
CA ARG A 148 -12.35 -4.55 -4.07
C ARG A 148 -11.11 -3.67 -4.36
N ALA A 149 -10.40 -3.33 -3.30
CA ALA A 149 -9.26 -2.41 -3.33
C ALA A 149 -7.91 -3.11 -3.05
N GLY A 150 -7.92 -4.44 -2.90
CA GLY A 150 -6.80 -5.18 -2.33
C GLY A 150 -6.78 -5.06 -0.80
N TYR A 151 -5.72 -5.56 -0.17
CA TYR A 151 -5.56 -5.44 1.29
C TYR A 151 -5.05 -4.03 1.65
N PHE A 152 -5.29 -3.65 2.91
CA PHE A 152 -4.67 -2.49 3.53
C PHE A 152 -3.95 -2.93 4.80
N THR A 153 -2.68 -2.53 4.96
CA THR A 153 -1.83 -3.05 6.04
C THR A 153 -2.34 -2.78 7.46
N MET A 154 -3.31 -1.87 7.63
CA MET A 154 -3.98 -1.58 8.91
C MET A 154 -5.40 -2.16 9.01
N ASP A 155 -5.80 -3.02 8.08
CA ASP A 155 -7.09 -3.70 8.14
C ASP A 155 -7.22 -4.55 9.41
N ALA A 156 -8.43 -4.68 9.91
CA ALA A 156 -8.72 -5.42 11.14
C ALA A 156 -8.19 -6.87 11.10
N THR A 157 -8.20 -7.50 9.93
CA THR A 157 -7.69 -8.87 9.76
C THR A 157 -6.16 -8.91 9.87
N LEU A 158 -5.46 -7.99 9.20
CA LEU A 158 -3.99 -7.90 9.27
C LEU A 158 -3.55 -7.44 10.67
N SER A 159 -4.25 -6.49 11.28
CA SER A 159 -3.97 -6.06 12.65
C SER A 159 -4.07 -7.21 13.66
N ARG A 160 -5.06 -8.10 13.52
CA ARG A 160 -5.15 -9.31 14.36
C ARG A 160 -3.98 -10.26 14.11
N ALA A 161 -3.57 -10.45 12.86
CA ALA A 161 -2.43 -11.28 12.51
C ALA A 161 -1.13 -10.76 13.14
N VAL A 162 -0.91 -9.43 13.10
CA VAL A 162 0.25 -8.78 13.74
C VAL A 162 0.27 -9.04 15.23
N VAL A 163 -0.86 -8.84 15.92
CA VAL A 163 -0.96 -9.09 17.38
C VAL A 163 -0.70 -10.56 17.69
N GLU A 164 -1.30 -11.48 16.93
CA GLU A 164 -1.13 -12.92 17.13
C GLU A 164 0.35 -13.33 16.96
N VAL A 165 1.01 -12.86 15.91
CA VAL A 165 2.44 -13.14 15.68
C VAL A 165 3.29 -12.57 16.81
N PHE A 166 3.04 -11.34 17.24
CA PHE A 166 3.75 -10.72 18.36
C PHE A 166 3.63 -11.55 19.63
N VAL A 167 2.43 -11.99 19.99
CA VAL A 167 2.19 -12.82 21.19
C VAL A 167 2.94 -14.16 21.10
N ARG A 168 2.86 -14.82 19.93
CA ARG A 168 3.57 -16.11 19.73
C ARG A 168 5.08 -15.95 19.84
N LEU A 169 5.67 -14.91 19.26
CA LEU A 169 7.11 -14.65 19.35
C LEU A 169 7.53 -14.37 20.80
N TYR A 170 6.73 -13.65 21.57
CA TYR A 170 6.97 -13.42 22.99
C TYR A 170 6.89 -14.73 23.79
N GLN A 171 5.87 -15.56 23.57
CA GLN A 171 5.73 -16.87 24.24
C GLN A 171 6.88 -17.83 23.92
N GLN A 172 7.47 -17.74 22.72
CA GLN A 172 8.64 -18.53 22.32
C GLN A 172 9.96 -17.95 22.84
N GLY A 173 9.95 -16.82 23.55
CA GLY A 173 11.14 -16.15 24.05
C GLY A 173 12.01 -15.48 22.98
N LEU A 174 11.49 -15.34 21.75
CA LEU A 174 12.23 -14.73 20.64
C LEU A 174 12.24 -13.21 20.69
N ILE A 175 11.28 -12.61 21.37
CA ILE A 175 11.23 -11.17 21.65
C ILE A 175 11.09 -10.93 23.14
N TYR A 176 11.67 -9.84 23.61
CA TYR A 176 11.62 -9.44 25.01
C TYR A 176 11.61 -7.91 25.14
N ARG A 177 11.17 -7.40 26.28
CA ARG A 177 11.23 -5.97 26.59
C ARG A 177 12.60 -5.63 27.17
N GLY A 178 13.33 -4.70 26.55
CA GLY A 178 14.62 -4.22 27.00
C GLY A 178 14.81 -2.73 26.75
N LYS A 179 15.82 -2.14 27.40
CA LYS A 179 16.25 -0.76 27.13
C LYS A 179 17.33 -0.79 26.05
N ARG A 180 17.22 0.09 25.05
CA ARG A 180 18.23 0.31 24.01
C ARG A 180 18.34 1.79 23.70
N LEU A 181 19.51 2.22 23.21
CA LEU A 181 19.67 3.52 22.60
C LEU A 181 18.86 3.55 21.31
N VAL A 182 18.16 4.64 21.08
CA VAL A 182 17.37 4.89 19.87
C VAL A 182 17.62 6.32 19.40
N ASN A 183 17.55 6.54 18.09
CA ASN A 183 17.50 7.88 17.54
C ASN A 183 16.12 8.46 17.84
N TRP A 184 16.07 9.58 18.50
CA TRP A 184 14.84 10.22 18.94
C TRP A 184 14.70 11.60 18.31
N ASP A 185 13.60 11.83 17.59
CA ASP A 185 13.24 13.15 17.08
C ASP A 185 12.33 13.87 18.09
N PRO A 186 12.80 14.97 18.73
CA PRO A 186 12.02 15.68 19.74
C PRO A 186 10.84 16.48 19.14
N VAL A 187 10.89 16.82 17.84
CA VAL A 187 9.81 17.55 17.15
C VAL A 187 8.66 16.61 16.82
N LEU A 188 8.98 15.45 16.26
CA LEU A 188 7.99 14.41 15.97
C LEU A 188 7.53 13.67 17.23
N GLY A 189 8.36 13.70 18.31
CA GLY A 189 8.09 12.99 19.55
C GLY A 189 8.10 11.47 19.40
N THR A 190 9.00 10.94 18.54
CA THR A 190 9.11 9.51 18.23
C THR A 190 10.55 9.08 17.97
N ALA A 191 10.79 7.77 18.09
CA ALA A 191 12.01 7.17 17.59
C ALA A 191 11.95 7.10 16.04
N VAL A 192 13.09 7.31 15.40
CA VAL A 192 13.27 7.22 13.96
C VAL A 192 14.26 6.12 13.61
N SER A 193 14.16 5.58 12.41
CA SER A 193 15.06 4.55 11.89
C SER A 193 16.46 5.10 11.65
N ASP A 194 17.49 4.28 11.82
CA ASP A 194 18.87 4.64 11.50
C ASP A 194 19.05 5.08 10.04
N LEU A 195 18.17 4.61 9.13
CA LEU A 195 18.16 5.00 7.72
C LEU A 195 17.62 6.42 7.48
N GLU A 196 16.98 7.00 8.48
CA GLU A 196 16.35 8.33 8.42
C GLU A 196 17.20 9.39 9.16
N VAL A 197 18.39 9.00 9.62
CA VAL A 197 19.30 9.86 10.40
C VAL A 197 20.56 10.14 9.60
N ASP A 198 20.81 11.41 9.35
CA ASP A 198 22.10 11.88 8.82
C ASP A 198 23.08 12.09 10.00
N THR A 199 24.30 11.58 9.84
CA THR A 199 25.35 11.73 10.85
C THR A 199 26.32 12.82 10.36
N GLU A 200 26.43 13.90 11.13
CA GLU A 200 27.37 15.00 10.85
C GLU A 200 28.43 15.05 11.96
N GLU A 201 29.66 15.40 11.58
CA GLU A 201 30.73 15.66 12.54
C GLU A 201 30.62 17.09 13.02
N GLU A 202 30.55 17.27 14.33
CA GLU A 202 30.49 18.58 14.99
C GLU A 202 31.55 18.68 16.07
N ASP A 203 32.32 19.76 16.06
CA ASP A 203 33.27 20.08 17.13
C ASP A 203 32.51 20.65 18.33
N GLY A 204 32.39 19.87 19.41
CA GLY A 204 31.74 20.29 20.64
C GLY A 204 32.55 19.96 21.89
N PRO A 205 32.35 20.71 23.00
CA PRO A 205 32.94 20.33 24.27
C PRO A 205 32.33 19.04 24.76
N LEU A 206 33.15 18.16 25.28
CA LEU A 206 32.76 16.91 26.00
C LEU A 206 32.09 17.24 27.33
#